data_0d864b4cc1a475c946435e95242de99b
#
_entry.id   0d864b4cc1a475c946435e95242de99b
#
_cell.length_a   1.000
_cell.length_b   1.000
_cell.length_c   1.000
_cell.angle_alpha   90.00
_cell.angle_beta   90.00
_cell.angle_gamma   90.00
#
_symmetry.space_group_name_H-M   'P 1'
#
loop_
_entity.id
_entity.type
_entity.pdbx_description
1 polymer ?
#
loop_
_entity_poly.entity_id
_entity_poly.type
_entity_poly.pdbx_seq_one_letter_code
_entity_poly.pdbx_strand_id
1 'polypeptide(L)'
;MSSASLSRRSLMKAAALAGGVAAFGLPQALWPSTAEAYTVPSKMDWWYQARFGMFIHFGSYSYLGHGEWAFHSENWSKADYQNQVSAHFNPTSFNAATIAEMAKNAGMKYLVITAKHHEGYAMWNSDVASFTDTTGTKQYNLRDYSGYQPDLLAQLKTECESRGVKFGLYYSILDWNHSSQTINRSATFSTMASQAARTAYIADMKAQLQELLDRYDPAVLWFDGDWCGNPSTPTLNDWWIKSDGQDLYNWLISRKPGLVVNERVKRDLGLGDFMCPEEKVPPTPLERPWETCVTMNGAWGYNQSRESSYRSVRDLLREFVTVVSRDGNYLLNVGPKGDGTITSGTVNVLNGFASWMGTYGDSIYGTSGSPFAAEPSWGKVTKKDGKLFAHVFTWPTDGVLRIPEVHNTINRVHLLNAPSTSLSYTVSGGTINVAVPANAPNADVSVVCVEVSGMPAVLPEGVYRLVSANSGKALDNGNVTTQGSSVIQWTQNGGTPQQWRLTHMGHGYYKLVCVRSGKALDNGNVTTEGSSVIQYTSNSGTPQQWAISSLGGGRYKLVNRRSGKALDNGNVTTEGSSVIQYTSNSGTPQQWSMTKIG
;
A
#
# COMPACT_ATOMS: atom_id res chain seq x y z
N MET A 1 -28.58 -11.15 -29.69
CA MET A 1 -27.18 -10.73 -29.90
C MET A 1 -26.65 -10.34 -28.53
N SER A 2 -25.73 -11.11 -27.95
CA SER A 2 -25.28 -10.93 -26.58
C SER A 2 -24.33 -9.74 -26.50
N SER A 3 -24.70 -8.70 -25.77
CA SER A 3 -23.81 -7.59 -25.41
C SER A 3 -22.84 -8.09 -24.34
N ALA A 4 -21.61 -8.41 -24.75
CA ALA A 4 -20.53 -8.67 -23.81
C ALA A 4 -20.16 -7.34 -23.11
N SER A 5 -20.41 -7.23 -21.81
CA SER A 5 -19.95 -6.12 -20.98
C SER A 5 -18.42 -6.17 -20.90
N LEU A 6 -17.75 -5.22 -21.51
CA LEU A 6 -16.30 -5.06 -21.40
C LEU A 6 -15.94 -4.60 -19.98
N SER A 7 -15.23 -5.44 -19.24
CA SER A 7 -14.69 -5.07 -17.95
C SER A 7 -13.59 -4.01 -18.08
N ARG A 8 -13.31 -3.22 -17.03
CA ARG A 8 -12.20 -2.26 -16.95
C ARG A 8 -10.85 -2.82 -17.45
N ARG A 9 -10.63 -4.13 -17.29
CA ARG A 9 -9.48 -4.88 -17.83
C ARG A 9 -9.42 -4.88 -19.36
N SER A 10 -10.56 -4.88 -20.06
CA SER A 10 -10.62 -4.92 -21.51
C SER A 10 -10.37 -3.55 -22.12
N LEU A 11 -10.82 -2.46 -21.47
CA LEU A 11 -10.57 -1.08 -21.92
C LEU A 11 -9.10 -0.69 -21.79
N MET A 12 -8.40 -1.09 -20.70
CA MET A 12 -6.97 -0.82 -20.57
C MET A 12 -6.11 -1.65 -21.54
N LYS A 13 -6.57 -2.84 -21.97
CA LYS A 13 -5.85 -3.65 -22.96
C LYS A 13 -6.01 -3.10 -24.39
N ALA A 14 -7.11 -2.45 -24.72
CA ALA A 14 -7.32 -1.85 -26.05
C ALA A 14 -6.42 -0.63 -26.29
N ALA A 15 -6.09 0.14 -25.25
CA ALA A 15 -5.16 1.26 -25.34
C ALA A 15 -3.68 0.83 -25.49
N ALA A 16 -3.34 -0.41 -25.13
CA ALA A 16 -1.96 -0.92 -25.21
C ALA A 16 -1.60 -1.57 -26.56
N LEU A 17 -2.56 -1.73 -27.48
CA LEU A 17 -2.35 -2.45 -28.75
C LEU A 17 -2.24 -1.54 -30.00
N ALA A 18 -2.29 -0.24 -29.84
CA ALA A 18 -2.19 0.71 -30.97
C ALA A 18 -0.91 1.56 -30.99
N GLY A 19 0.15 1.16 -30.33
CA GLY A 19 1.43 1.86 -30.34
C GLY A 19 2.59 0.95 -30.74
N GLY A 20 3.04 1.06 -31.99
CA GLY A 20 4.19 0.34 -32.53
C GLY A 20 5.48 0.71 -31.79
N VAL A 21 6.30 -0.31 -31.60
CA VAL A 21 7.62 -0.27 -30.96
C VAL A 21 8.56 0.71 -31.66
N ALA A 22 8.87 1.82 -31.00
CA ALA A 22 10.10 2.56 -31.22
C ALA A 22 10.80 2.66 -29.85
N ALA A 23 11.90 1.95 -29.69
CA ALA A 23 12.78 2.04 -28.53
C ALA A 23 13.49 3.40 -28.55
N PHE A 24 12.85 4.41 -27.95
CA PHE A 24 13.54 5.62 -27.53
C PHE A 24 13.66 5.56 -26.01
N GLY A 25 14.92 5.58 -25.53
CA GLY A 25 15.21 5.71 -24.12
C GLY A 25 14.53 6.96 -23.58
N LEU A 26 13.55 6.78 -22.70
CA LEU A 26 12.99 7.86 -21.91
C LEU A 26 14.12 8.43 -21.04
N PRO A 27 14.30 9.77 -21.01
CA PRO A 27 15.22 10.37 -20.05
C PRO A 27 14.71 9.99 -18.66
N GLN A 28 15.58 9.37 -17.85
CA GLN A 28 15.33 9.17 -16.42
C GLN A 28 14.94 10.53 -15.85
N ALA A 29 13.70 10.64 -15.38
CA ALA A 29 13.31 11.77 -14.57
C ALA A 29 14.33 11.87 -13.43
N LEU A 30 15.00 13.02 -13.33
CA LEU A 30 15.92 13.34 -12.26
C LEU A 30 15.11 13.35 -10.95
N TRP A 31 15.10 12.22 -10.28
CA TRP A 31 14.72 12.16 -8.87
C TRP A 31 15.78 12.97 -8.12
N PRO A 32 15.43 13.85 -7.18
CA PRO A 32 16.42 14.56 -6.41
C PRO A 32 17.36 13.53 -5.77
N SER A 33 18.65 13.72 -5.95
CA SER A 33 19.73 12.80 -5.55
C SER A 33 19.96 12.70 -4.04
N THR A 34 19.01 13.18 -3.23
CA THR A 34 19.00 13.13 -1.77
C THR A 34 17.63 12.69 -1.29
N ALA A 35 17.17 11.48 -1.69
CA ALA A 35 16.03 10.89 -1.02
C ALA A 35 16.52 10.39 0.34
N GLU A 36 16.27 11.17 1.40
CA GLU A 36 16.20 10.65 2.76
C GLU A 36 15.17 9.52 2.79
N ALA A 37 15.39 8.50 3.62
CA ALA A 37 14.38 7.47 3.83
C ALA A 37 13.04 8.17 4.17
N TYR A 38 11.95 7.83 3.47
CA TYR A 38 10.67 8.47 3.70
C TYR A 38 10.28 8.30 5.16
N THR A 39 10.23 9.40 5.89
CA THR A 39 9.77 9.41 7.27
C THR A 39 8.25 9.57 7.24
N VAL A 40 7.52 8.59 7.77
CA VAL A 40 6.07 8.66 7.89
C VAL A 40 5.73 9.86 8.79
N PRO A 41 4.96 10.86 8.31
CA PRO A 41 4.55 11.98 9.15
C PRO A 41 3.72 11.49 10.33
N SER A 42 3.92 12.04 11.53
CA SER A 42 3.23 11.63 12.76
C SER A 42 1.70 11.70 12.68
N LYS A 43 1.14 12.59 11.83
CA LYS A 43 -0.29 12.63 11.53
C LYS A 43 -0.84 11.32 10.96
N MET A 44 0.03 10.47 10.40
CA MET A 44 -0.31 9.18 9.80
C MET A 44 -0.13 7.99 10.75
N ASP A 45 0.40 8.17 11.95
CA ASP A 45 0.70 7.05 12.87
C ASP A 45 -0.51 6.17 13.10
N TRP A 46 -1.66 6.78 13.34
CA TRP A 46 -2.92 6.05 13.54
C TRP A 46 -3.33 5.24 12.30
N TRP A 47 -3.18 5.82 11.09
CA TRP A 47 -3.54 5.20 9.83
C TRP A 47 -2.58 4.03 9.52
N TYR A 48 -1.30 4.24 9.75
CA TYR A 48 -0.29 3.20 9.58
C TYR A 48 -0.52 2.02 10.53
N GLN A 49 -0.93 2.28 11.77
CA GLN A 49 -1.24 1.24 12.75
C GLN A 49 -2.57 0.53 12.49
N ALA A 50 -3.50 1.18 11.81
CA ALA A 50 -4.85 0.68 11.54
C ALA A 50 -4.86 -0.55 10.63
N ARG A 51 -4.06 -0.56 9.57
CA ARG A 51 -3.89 -1.63 8.57
C ARG A 51 -5.14 -2.04 7.81
N PHE A 52 -6.35 -1.82 8.31
CA PHE A 52 -7.60 -2.31 7.74
C PHE A 52 -8.71 -1.28 7.80
N GLY A 53 -9.33 -0.99 6.66
CA GLY A 53 -10.45 -0.06 6.52
C GLY A 53 -11.58 -0.60 5.65
N MET A 54 -12.77 0.01 5.79
CA MET A 54 -13.92 -0.21 4.92
C MET A 54 -13.99 0.90 3.87
N PHE A 55 -14.16 0.53 2.61
CA PHE A 55 -14.55 1.46 1.56
C PHE A 55 -16.03 1.29 1.27
N ILE A 56 -16.78 2.37 1.08
CA ILE A 56 -18.18 2.30 0.70
C ILE A 56 -18.39 3.13 -0.56
N HIS A 57 -18.74 2.43 -1.65
CA HIS A 57 -19.21 3.09 -2.87
C HIS A 57 -20.73 3.12 -2.86
N PHE A 58 -21.29 4.28 -2.53
CA PHE A 58 -22.72 4.50 -2.40
C PHE A 58 -23.10 5.86 -3.00
N GLY A 59 -24.04 5.87 -3.93
CA GLY A 59 -24.47 7.06 -4.65
C GLY A 59 -25.69 6.75 -5.52
N SER A 60 -26.12 7.70 -6.35
CA SER A 60 -27.30 7.55 -7.20
C SER A 60 -27.23 6.33 -8.12
N TYR A 61 -26.02 5.92 -8.54
CA TYR A 61 -25.78 4.71 -9.34
C TYR A 61 -26.21 3.41 -8.66
N SER A 62 -26.28 3.40 -7.32
CA SER A 62 -26.73 2.22 -6.58
C SER A 62 -28.19 1.87 -6.86
N TYR A 63 -29.01 2.85 -7.27
CA TYR A 63 -30.39 2.64 -7.67
C TYR A 63 -30.51 1.75 -8.92
N LEU A 64 -29.64 1.95 -9.90
CA LEU A 64 -29.62 1.11 -11.11
C LEU A 64 -29.17 -0.33 -10.83
N GLY A 65 -28.28 -0.52 -9.87
CA GLY A 65 -27.67 -1.84 -9.60
C GLY A 65 -26.76 -2.34 -10.72
N HIS A 66 -26.13 -1.45 -11.48
CA HIS A 66 -25.23 -1.75 -12.59
C HIS A 66 -23.77 -1.34 -12.33
N GLY A 67 -23.48 -0.89 -11.10
CA GLY A 67 -22.18 -0.38 -10.70
C GLY A 67 -22.02 1.12 -10.88
N GLU A 68 -20.95 1.67 -10.34
CA GLU A 68 -20.69 3.11 -10.21
C GLU A 68 -20.39 3.81 -11.54
N TRP A 69 -20.03 3.04 -12.58
CA TRP A 69 -19.74 3.56 -13.92
C TRP A 69 -20.93 3.56 -14.87
N ALA A 70 -22.12 3.13 -14.43
CA ALA A 70 -23.31 3.00 -15.28
C ALA A 70 -23.61 4.28 -16.08
N PHE A 71 -23.49 5.47 -15.46
CA PHE A 71 -23.68 6.75 -16.12
C PHE A 71 -22.80 6.90 -17.38
N HIS A 72 -21.54 6.48 -17.31
CA HIS A 72 -20.59 6.55 -18.40
C HIS A 72 -20.74 5.38 -19.38
N SER A 73 -20.77 4.14 -18.89
CA SER A 73 -20.71 2.92 -19.71
C SER A 73 -21.98 2.67 -20.52
N GLU A 74 -23.13 3.15 -20.04
CA GLU A 74 -24.43 3.01 -20.69
C GLU A 74 -24.82 4.25 -21.51
N ASN A 75 -23.92 5.22 -21.64
CA ASN A 75 -24.12 6.44 -22.43
C ASN A 75 -25.32 7.30 -22.01
N TRP A 76 -25.64 7.34 -20.71
CA TRP A 76 -26.69 8.21 -20.21
C TRP A 76 -26.45 9.68 -20.57
N SER A 77 -27.50 10.38 -21.02
CA SER A 77 -27.47 11.85 -21.02
C SER A 77 -27.50 12.37 -19.58
N LYS A 78 -26.99 13.57 -19.32
CA LYS A 78 -27.07 14.18 -17.98
C LYS A 78 -28.53 14.28 -17.51
N ALA A 79 -29.43 14.78 -18.38
CA ALA A 79 -30.84 14.96 -18.06
C ALA A 79 -31.56 13.63 -17.80
N ASP A 80 -31.33 12.61 -18.65
CA ASP A 80 -31.99 11.32 -18.44
C ASP A 80 -31.52 10.64 -17.17
N TYR A 81 -30.22 10.67 -16.88
CA TYR A 81 -29.69 10.09 -15.65
C TYR A 81 -30.23 10.80 -14.42
N GLN A 82 -30.26 12.12 -14.42
CA GLN A 82 -30.88 12.90 -13.35
C GLN A 82 -32.33 12.52 -13.12
N ASN A 83 -33.13 12.51 -14.18
CA ASN A 83 -34.59 12.30 -14.08
C ASN A 83 -34.97 10.84 -13.80
N GLN A 84 -34.24 9.86 -14.37
CA GLN A 84 -34.62 8.44 -14.29
C GLN A 84 -33.85 7.68 -13.20
N VAL A 85 -32.72 8.20 -12.74
CA VAL A 85 -31.87 7.53 -11.76
C VAL A 85 -31.78 8.33 -10.47
N SER A 86 -31.18 9.53 -10.53
CA SER A 86 -30.90 10.30 -9.32
C SER A 86 -32.14 10.77 -8.58
N ALA A 87 -33.22 11.12 -9.32
CA ALA A 87 -34.50 11.50 -8.75
C ALA A 87 -35.21 10.36 -8.00
N HIS A 88 -34.86 9.11 -8.30
CA HIS A 88 -35.45 7.92 -7.67
C HIS A 88 -34.55 7.28 -6.61
N PHE A 89 -33.34 7.79 -6.44
CA PHE A 89 -32.42 7.29 -5.42
C PHE A 89 -32.87 7.76 -4.02
N ASN A 90 -33.46 6.84 -3.26
CA ASN A 90 -34.00 7.11 -1.93
C ASN A 90 -33.61 6.04 -0.92
N PRO A 91 -32.49 6.21 -0.20
CA PRO A 91 -31.89 5.18 0.66
C PRO A 91 -32.60 5.06 2.03
N THR A 92 -33.90 4.79 2.05
CA THR A 92 -34.71 4.73 3.27
C THR A 92 -34.33 3.61 4.24
N SER A 93 -33.62 2.59 3.78
CA SER A 93 -33.14 1.47 4.60
C SER A 93 -31.66 1.61 4.99
N PHE A 94 -31.01 2.75 4.67
CA PHE A 94 -29.65 3.02 5.10
C PHE A 94 -29.56 3.05 6.62
N ASN A 95 -28.76 2.16 7.20
CA ASN A 95 -28.60 2.06 8.64
C ASN A 95 -27.13 2.28 9.03
N ALA A 96 -26.79 3.49 9.42
CA ALA A 96 -25.44 3.91 9.80
C ALA A 96 -24.89 3.07 10.97
N ALA A 97 -25.72 2.77 11.98
CA ALA A 97 -25.30 1.98 13.14
C ALA A 97 -24.90 0.55 12.74
N THR A 98 -25.72 -0.09 11.89
CA THR A 98 -25.41 -1.44 11.37
C THR A 98 -24.12 -1.46 10.55
N ILE A 99 -23.91 -0.48 9.68
CA ILE A 99 -22.69 -0.40 8.85
C ILE A 99 -21.44 -0.19 9.71
N ALA A 100 -21.50 0.75 10.66
CA ALA A 100 -20.39 1.03 11.57
C ALA A 100 -20.09 -0.16 12.49
N GLU A 101 -21.12 -0.91 12.92
CA GLU A 101 -20.95 -2.13 13.71
C GLU A 101 -20.32 -3.25 12.89
N MET A 102 -20.74 -3.45 11.64
CA MET A 102 -20.10 -4.41 10.74
C MET A 102 -18.60 -4.07 10.51
N ALA A 103 -18.29 -2.80 10.30
CA ALA A 103 -16.89 -2.36 10.15
C ALA A 103 -16.06 -2.67 11.41
N LYS A 104 -16.57 -2.30 12.59
CA LYS A 104 -15.93 -2.58 13.88
C LYS A 104 -15.71 -4.08 14.09
N ASN A 105 -16.76 -4.89 13.89
CA ASN A 105 -16.72 -6.33 14.13
C ASN A 105 -15.77 -7.04 13.16
N ALA A 106 -15.73 -6.61 11.89
CA ALA A 106 -14.74 -7.09 10.92
C ALA A 106 -13.29 -6.70 11.29
N GLY A 107 -13.11 -5.83 12.28
CA GLY A 107 -11.80 -5.37 12.75
C GLY A 107 -11.27 -4.13 12.02
N MET A 108 -12.10 -3.43 11.25
CA MET A 108 -11.72 -2.21 10.55
C MET A 108 -11.57 -1.04 11.50
N LYS A 109 -10.56 -0.20 11.29
CA LYS A 109 -10.22 0.94 12.15
C LYS A 109 -10.62 2.28 11.56
N TYR A 110 -10.93 2.30 10.28
CA TYR A 110 -11.44 3.48 9.57
C TYR A 110 -12.42 3.05 8.47
N LEU A 111 -13.18 4.02 8.02
CA LEU A 111 -14.17 3.85 6.97
C LEU A 111 -14.07 5.07 6.03
N VAL A 112 -14.15 4.85 4.74
CA VAL A 112 -14.21 5.89 3.70
C VAL A 112 -15.48 5.67 2.88
N ILE A 113 -16.37 6.68 2.81
CA ILE A 113 -17.60 6.62 2.00
C ILE A 113 -17.57 7.66 0.89
N THR A 114 -18.14 7.35 -0.27
CA THR A 114 -18.30 8.30 -1.37
C THR A 114 -19.20 9.45 -0.94
N ALA A 115 -18.64 10.65 -0.77
CA ALA A 115 -19.41 11.87 -0.64
C ALA A 115 -19.89 12.36 -2.02
N LYS A 116 -19.03 12.29 -3.04
CA LYS A 116 -19.36 12.55 -4.45
C LYS A 116 -18.49 11.68 -5.34
N HIS A 117 -19.11 10.83 -6.17
CA HIS A 117 -18.44 10.06 -7.20
C HIS A 117 -18.43 10.82 -8.55
N HIS A 118 -17.95 10.22 -9.62
CA HIS A 118 -17.76 10.89 -10.93
C HIS A 118 -19.04 11.40 -11.57
N GLU A 119 -20.21 10.82 -11.26
CA GLU A 119 -21.51 11.26 -11.75
C GLU A 119 -21.96 12.60 -11.14
N GLY A 120 -21.21 13.11 -10.15
CA GLY A 120 -21.41 14.44 -9.59
C GLY A 120 -22.51 14.55 -8.52
N TYR A 121 -23.16 13.44 -8.16
CA TYR A 121 -24.24 13.48 -7.16
C TYR A 121 -23.66 13.60 -5.75
N ALA A 122 -23.98 14.71 -5.09
CA ALA A 122 -23.52 14.97 -3.73
C ALA A 122 -24.39 14.21 -2.70
N MET A 123 -23.75 13.38 -1.87
CA MET A 123 -24.42 12.61 -0.81
C MET A 123 -24.66 13.43 0.45
N TRP A 124 -24.38 14.70 0.44
CA TRP A 124 -24.67 15.70 1.48
C TRP A 124 -25.40 16.89 0.87
N ASN A 125 -26.01 17.70 1.70
CA ASN A 125 -26.67 18.94 1.28
C ASN A 125 -25.62 20.01 0.98
N SER A 126 -25.03 19.99 -0.23
CA SER A 126 -24.12 21.03 -0.69
C SER A 126 -24.91 22.29 -1.06
N ASP A 127 -24.44 23.44 -0.61
CA ASP A 127 -25.02 24.77 -0.91
C ASP A 127 -24.21 25.52 -2.00
N VAL A 128 -23.19 24.90 -2.59
CA VAL A 128 -22.37 25.54 -3.63
C VAL A 128 -23.15 25.67 -4.94
N ALA A 129 -23.45 26.89 -5.33
CA ALA A 129 -24.46 27.24 -6.33
C ALA A 129 -24.25 26.62 -7.73
N SER A 130 -23.01 26.30 -8.12
CA SER A 130 -22.71 25.77 -9.46
C SER A 130 -23.02 24.27 -9.64
N PHE A 131 -23.18 23.52 -8.54
CA PHE A 131 -23.48 22.07 -8.59
C PHE A 131 -24.98 21.82 -8.64
N THR A 132 -25.56 22.12 -9.78
CA THR A 132 -27.00 22.00 -10.01
C THR A 132 -27.33 20.90 -11.03
N ASP A 133 -28.61 20.59 -11.12
CA ASP A 133 -29.15 19.80 -12.22
C ASP A 133 -28.99 20.50 -13.57
N THR A 134 -29.34 19.82 -14.68
CA THR A 134 -29.24 20.36 -16.04
C THR A 134 -30.16 21.55 -16.29
N THR A 135 -31.15 21.78 -15.44
CA THR A 135 -32.04 22.95 -15.54
C THR A 135 -31.50 24.17 -14.81
N GLY A 136 -30.49 23.98 -13.94
CA GLY A 136 -29.95 25.03 -13.09
C GLY A 136 -30.88 25.44 -11.94
N THR A 137 -31.92 24.67 -11.66
CA THR A 137 -32.96 25.06 -10.69
C THR A 137 -32.85 24.35 -9.35
N LYS A 138 -32.25 23.16 -9.31
CA LYS A 138 -32.08 22.38 -8.08
C LYS A 138 -30.63 22.06 -7.85
N GLN A 139 -30.21 22.07 -6.61
CA GLN A 139 -28.91 21.53 -6.21
C GLN A 139 -28.89 20.02 -6.50
N TYR A 140 -27.80 19.54 -7.11
CA TYR A 140 -27.65 18.13 -7.48
C TYR A 140 -27.10 17.34 -6.30
N ASN A 141 -27.92 17.22 -5.27
CA ASN A 141 -27.58 16.55 -4.01
C ASN A 141 -28.74 15.65 -3.51
N LEU A 142 -28.43 14.80 -2.55
CA LEU A 142 -29.35 13.81 -2.00
C LEU A 142 -30.66 14.44 -1.46
N ARG A 143 -30.55 15.58 -0.76
CA ARG A 143 -31.72 16.21 -0.15
C ARG A 143 -32.61 16.92 -1.16
N ASP A 144 -32.02 17.77 -1.99
CA ASP A 144 -32.80 18.69 -2.82
C ASP A 144 -33.31 18.03 -4.11
N TYR A 145 -32.62 16.98 -4.57
CA TYR A 145 -32.96 16.28 -5.79
C TYR A 145 -33.89 15.07 -5.57
N SER A 146 -33.54 14.16 -4.64
CA SER A 146 -34.38 12.99 -4.34
C SER A 146 -35.35 13.19 -3.17
N GLY A 147 -35.19 14.26 -2.41
CA GLY A 147 -36.02 14.56 -1.25
C GLY A 147 -35.71 13.79 0.03
N TYR A 148 -34.59 13.07 0.06
CA TYR A 148 -34.14 12.35 1.27
C TYR A 148 -33.59 13.35 2.30
N GLN A 149 -34.31 13.50 3.43
CA GLN A 149 -34.02 14.55 4.42
C GLN A 149 -32.90 14.24 5.41
N PRO A 150 -32.67 12.97 5.85
CA PRO A 150 -31.59 12.68 6.79
C PRO A 150 -30.20 12.96 6.23
N ASP A 151 -29.30 13.49 7.05
CA ASP A 151 -27.87 13.57 6.71
C ASP A 151 -27.19 12.22 7.03
N LEU A 152 -27.12 11.36 6.01
CA LEU A 152 -26.55 10.02 6.19
C LEU A 152 -25.04 10.03 6.48
N LEU A 153 -24.29 11.05 6.00
CA LEU A 153 -22.86 11.17 6.29
C LEU A 153 -22.63 11.55 7.75
N ALA A 154 -23.42 12.48 8.30
CA ALA A 154 -23.38 12.84 9.72
C ALA A 154 -23.76 11.66 10.62
N GLN A 155 -24.82 10.91 10.25
CA GLN A 155 -25.21 9.71 10.99
C GLN A 155 -24.09 8.68 10.99
N LEU A 156 -23.51 8.38 9.82
CA LEU A 156 -22.44 7.39 9.72
C LEU A 156 -21.17 7.83 10.47
N LYS A 157 -20.81 9.11 10.41
CA LYS A 157 -19.72 9.68 11.19
C LYS A 157 -19.93 9.43 12.68
N THR A 158 -21.09 9.81 13.21
CA THR A 158 -21.44 9.66 14.63
C THR A 158 -21.34 8.20 15.07
N GLU A 159 -21.88 7.28 14.27
CA GLU A 159 -21.87 5.86 14.57
C GLU A 159 -20.46 5.24 14.47
N CYS A 160 -19.63 5.70 13.54
CA CYS A 160 -18.23 5.29 13.44
C CYS A 160 -17.43 5.75 14.67
N GLU A 161 -17.53 7.03 15.03
CA GLU A 161 -16.80 7.62 16.15
C GLU A 161 -17.17 6.96 17.48
N SER A 162 -18.46 6.70 17.70
CA SER A 162 -18.94 6.00 18.91
C SER A 162 -18.37 4.58 19.07
N ARG A 163 -17.91 3.98 17.97
CA ARG A 163 -17.30 2.64 17.91
C ARG A 163 -15.78 2.63 17.77
N GLY A 164 -15.15 3.81 17.78
CA GLY A 164 -13.70 3.95 17.61
C GLY A 164 -13.22 3.68 16.18
N VAL A 165 -14.11 3.78 15.18
CA VAL A 165 -13.81 3.73 13.75
C VAL A 165 -13.65 5.16 13.23
N LYS A 166 -12.50 5.50 12.66
CA LYS A 166 -12.30 6.85 12.11
C LYS A 166 -13.08 7.01 10.81
N PHE A 167 -13.71 8.19 10.66
CA PHE A 167 -14.53 8.52 9.50
C PHE A 167 -13.74 9.22 8.42
N GLY A 168 -13.88 8.80 7.17
CA GLY A 168 -13.27 9.38 5.99
C GLY A 168 -14.28 9.53 4.85
N LEU A 169 -13.93 10.39 3.90
CA LEU A 169 -14.75 10.70 2.73
C LEU A 169 -13.97 10.49 1.44
N TYR A 170 -14.62 9.92 0.43
CA TYR A 170 -14.14 9.91 -0.95
C TYR A 170 -14.73 11.10 -1.71
N TYR A 171 -13.92 11.73 -2.53
CA TYR A 171 -14.35 12.84 -3.38
C TYR A 171 -13.74 12.75 -4.78
N SER A 172 -14.58 12.79 -5.80
CA SER A 172 -14.13 12.85 -7.19
C SER A 172 -13.82 14.27 -7.61
N ILE A 173 -12.58 14.48 -8.11
CA ILE A 173 -12.16 15.71 -8.77
C ILE A 173 -12.91 15.88 -10.11
N LEU A 174 -13.07 14.77 -10.83
CA LEU A 174 -13.87 14.68 -12.03
C LEU A 174 -15.37 14.76 -11.70
N ASP A 175 -16.14 15.48 -12.50
CA ASP A 175 -17.58 15.61 -12.34
C ASP A 175 -18.28 15.59 -13.71
N TRP A 176 -18.87 14.45 -14.02
CA TRP A 176 -19.55 14.29 -15.32
C TRP A 176 -20.84 15.07 -15.44
N ASN A 177 -21.43 15.47 -14.32
CA ASN A 177 -22.67 16.24 -14.30
C ASN A 177 -22.46 17.74 -14.44
N HIS A 178 -21.36 18.27 -13.88
CA HIS A 178 -21.14 19.71 -13.80
C HIS A 178 -21.20 20.37 -15.18
N SER A 179 -21.83 21.55 -15.27
CA SER A 179 -22.07 22.28 -16.53
C SER A 179 -20.80 22.68 -17.25
N SER A 180 -19.69 22.91 -16.53
CA SER A 180 -18.37 23.24 -17.09
C SER A 180 -17.66 22.05 -17.75
N GLN A 181 -18.17 20.82 -17.58
CA GLN A 181 -17.51 19.60 -18.03
C GLN A 181 -18.34 18.86 -19.07
N THR A 182 -17.68 18.48 -20.16
CA THR A 182 -18.25 17.60 -21.20
C THR A 182 -17.59 16.24 -21.10
N ILE A 183 -18.40 15.18 -20.99
CA ILE A 183 -17.92 13.81 -20.86
C ILE A 183 -17.24 13.37 -22.14
N ASN A 184 -16.02 12.87 -22.04
CA ASN A 184 -15.37 12.14 -23.11
C ASN A 184 -15.64 10.64 -22.96
N ARG A 185 -16.60 10.12 -23.73
CA ARG A 185 -17.02 8.72 -23.66
C ARG A 185 -15.93 7.73 -24.10
N SER A 186 -14.95 8.18 -24.88
CA SER A 186 -13.86 7.32 -25.35
C SER A 186 -12.68 7.25 -24.40
N ALA A 187 -12.52 8.24 -23.53
CA ALA A 187 -11.31 8.40 -22.69
C ALA A 187 -11.57 8.46 -21.19
N THR A 188 -12.82 8.25 -20.74
CA THR A 188 -13.22 8.23 -19.34
C THR A 188 -13.00 9.52 -18.52
N PHE A 189 -12.50 10.60 -19.14
CA PHE A 189 -12.33 11.91 -18.53
C PHE A 189 -13.23 12.97 -19.18
N SER A 190 -13.31 14.15 -18.55
CA SER A 190 -14.08 15.28 -19.05
C SER A 190 -13.18 16.33 -19.69
N THR A 191 -13.72 17.02 -20.69
CA THR A 191 -13.16 18.23 -21.27
C THR A 191 -13.79 19.45 -20.62
N MET A 192 -13.01 20.46 -20.27
CA MET A 192 -13.51 21.74 -19.76
C MET A 192 -14.07 22.62 -20.88
N ALA A 193 -15.16 23.31 -20.59
CA ALA A 193 -15.80 24.22 -21.56
C ALA A 193 -14.90 25.42 -21.93
N SER A 194 -14.12 25.92 -20.97
CA SER A 194 -13.15 27.00 -21.16
C SER A 194 -12.16 27.07 -19.99
N GLN A 195 -11.09 27.84 -20.13
CA GLN A 195 -10.16 28.09 -19.01
C GLN A 195 -10.82 28.89 -17.86
N ALA A 196 -11.74 29.79 -18.18
CA ALA A 196 -12.51 30.50 -17.16
C ALA A 196 -13.42 29.54 -16.38
N ALA A 197 -14.12 28.62 -17.08
CA ALA A 197 -14.94 27.59 -16.47
C ALA A 197 -14.11 26.64 -15.58
N ARG A 198 -12.89 26.28 -16.01
CA ARG A 198 -11.94 25.53 -15.21
C ARG A 198 -11.60 26.22 -13.89
N THR A 199 -11.23 27.51 -13.95
CA THR A 199 -10.88 28.28 -12.75
C THR A 199 -12.05 28.37 -11.77
N ALA A 200 -13.25 28.64 -12.28
CA ALA A 200 -14.47 28.66 -11.46
C ALA A 200 -14.76 27.28 -10.83
N TYR A 201 -14.71 26.21 -11.63
CA TYR A 201 -14.93 24.85 -11.12
C TYR A 201 -13.96 24.47 -10.00
N ILE A 202 -12.68 24.78 -10.11
CA ILE A 202 -11.69 24.47 -9.07
C ILE A 202 -12.00 25.25 -7.79
N ALA A 203 -12.44 26.50 -7.88
CA ALA A 203 -12.85 27.29 -6.74
C ALA A 203 -14.10 26.70 -6.05
N ASP A 204 -15.11 26.34 -6.83
CA ASP A 204 -16.35 25.76 -6.35
C ASP A 204 -16.16 24.34 -5.77
N MET A 205 -15.27 23.54 -6.37
CA MET A 205 -14.83 22.26 -5.83
C MET A 205 -14.18 22.44 -4.44
N LYS A 206 -13.31 23.44 -4.26
CA LYS A 206 -12.74 23.77 -2.94
C LYS A 206 -13.81 24.23 -1.95
N ALA A 207 -14.85 24.94 -2.41
CA ALA A 207 -15.97 25.31 -1.55
C ALA A 207 -16.75 24.07 -1.06
N GLN A 208 -17.03 23.09 -1.94
CA GLN A 208 -17.60 21.80 -1.52
C GLN A 208 -16.71 21.05 -0.53
N LEU A 209 -15.41 21.03 -0.77
CA LEU A 209 -14.45 20.39 0.15
C LEU A 209 -14.42 21.10 1.51
N GLN A 210 -14.56 22.44 1.54
CA GLN A 210 -14.68 23.20 2.80
C GLN A 210 -15.94 22.80 3.57
N GLU A 211 -17.10 22.66 2.89
CA GLU A 211 -18.32 22.15 3.51
C GLU A 211 -18.10 20.78 4.15
N LEU A 212 -17.41 19.87 3.45
CA LEU A 212 -17.13 18.52 3.96
C LEU A 212 -16.20 18.55 5.17
N LEU A 213 -15.18 19.41 5.17
CA LEU A 213 -14.28 19.59 6.30
C LEU A 213 -15.00 20.14 7.52
N ASP A 214 -15.83 21.18 7.32
CA ASP A 214 -16.52 21.87 8.41
C ASP A 214 -17.64 21.04 9.05
N ARG A 215 -18.39 20.30 8.22
CA ARG A 215 -19.54 19.50 8.69
C ARG A 215 -19.16 18.14 9.24
N TYR A 216 -18.18 17.49 8.65
CA TYR A 216 -17.88 16.09 8.95
C TYR A 216 -16.50 15.84 9.56
N ASP A 217 -15.61 16.81 9.56
CA ASP A 217 -14.26 16.70 10.13
C ASP A 217 -13.57 15.35 9.81
N PRO A 218 -13.48 14.92 8.53
CA PRO A 218 -13.01 13.59 8.17
C PRO A 218 -11.54 13.37 8.53
N ALA A 219 -11.18 12.18 9.01
CA ALA A 219 -9.78 11.80 9.25
C ALA A 219 -9.02 11.52 7.96
N VAL A 220 -9.74 11.10 6.90
CA VAL A 220 -9.20 10.80 5.56
C VAL A 220 -10.03 11.51 4.50
N LEU A 221 -9.37 12.16 3.55
CA LEU A 221 -9.96 12.51 2.25
C LEU A 221 -9.30 11.67 1.15
N TRP A 222 -10.11 10.84 0.53
CA TRP A 222 -9.73 9.94 -0.52
C TRP A 222 -10.18 10.50 -1.87
N PHE A 223 -9.25 11.03 -2.67
CA PHE A 223 -9.53 11.62 -3.98
C PHE A 223 -9.51 10.58 -5.07
N ASP A 224 -10.20 10.89 -6.17
CA ASP A 224 -10.17 10.16 -7.42
C ASP A 224 -10.53 11.10 -8.58
N GLY A 225 -10.49 10.61 -9.82
CA GLY A 225 -10.84 11.43 -10.98
C GLY A 225 -9.73 12.39 -11.44
N ASP A 226 -8.47 12.09 -11.10
CA ASP A 226 -7.30 12.91 -11.41
C ASP A 226 -6.59 12.52 -12.73
N TRP A 227 -7.11 11.58 -13.49
CA TRP A 227 -6.43 10.89 -14.60
C TRP A 227 -6.53 11.57 -15.96
N CYS A 228 -6.46 12.87 -16.05
CA CYS A 228 -6.11 13.54 -17.29
C CYS A 228 -4.59 13.62 -17.44
N GLY A 229 -4.09 13.99 -18.62
CA GLY A 229 -2.66 14.18 -18.87
C GLY A 229 -2.00 15.13 -17.87
N ASN A 230 -0.70 15.29 -17.96
CA ASN A 230 0.05 16.14 -17.05
C ASN A 230 0.97 17.12 -17.82
N PRO A 231 0.42 18.01 -18.68
CA PRO A 231 1.20 19.05 -19.33
C PRO A 231 1.69 20.08 -18.28
N SER A 232 2.71 20.85 -18.64
CA SER A 232 3.20 21.97 -17.80
C SER A 232 2.19 23.11 -17.69
N THR A 233 1.31 23.25 -18.71
CA THR A 233 0.24 24.26 -18.75
C THR A 233 -1.09 23.54 -19.01
N PRO A 234 -2.18 23.84 -18.26
CA PRO A 234 -3.44 23.15 -18.42
C PRO A 234 -4.08 23.45 -19.80
N THR A 235 -4.66 22.43 -20.39
CA THR A 235 -5.49 22.51 -21.60
C THR A 235 -6.95 22.24 -21.24
N LEU A 236 -7.86 22.30 -22.21
CA LEU A 236 -9.26 21.94 -21.95
C LEU A 236 -9.44 20.42 -21.72
N ASN A 237 -8.57 19.59 -22.33
CA ASN A 237 -8.59 18.14 -22.15
C ASN A 237 -7.80 17.68 -20.92
N ASP A 238 -6.63 18.29 -20.70
CA ASP A 238 -5.73 17.97 -19.58
C ASP A 238 -5.79 19.11 -18.57
N TRP A 239 -6.97 19.30 -18.00
CA TRP A 239 -7.27 20.47 -17.19
C TRP A 239 -6.84 20.36 -15.73
N TRP A 240 -6.55 19.16 -15.21
CA TRP A 240 -6.08 18.92 -13.86
C TRP A 240 -4.62 18.47 -13.87
N ILE A 241 -3.69 19.37 -13.51
CA ILE A 241 -2.26 19.16 -13.65
C ILE A 241 -1.57 19.07 -12.28
N LYS A 242 -0.24 18.86 -12.27
CA LYS A 242 0.55 18.69 -11.04
C LYS A 242 0.41 19.85 -10.06
N SER A 243 0.48 21.08 -10.55
CA SER A 243 0.34 22.27 -9.71
C SER A 243 -1.02 22.35 -9.02
N ASP A 244 -2.09 21.95 -9.71
CA ASP A 244 -3.44 21.93 -9.11
C ASP A 244 -3.54 20.92 -7.98
N GLY A 245 -2.99 19.70 -8.19
CA GLY A 245 -2.93 18.68 -7.14
C GLY A 245 -2.09 19.12 -5.94
N GLN A 246 -0.94 19.77 -6.19
CA GLN A 246 -0.10 20.30 -5.13
C GLN A 246 -0.79 21.43 -4.36
N ASP A 247 -1.44 22.35 -5.07
CA ASP A 247 -2.19 23.47 -4.47
C ASP A 247 -3.38 22.95 -3.65
N LEU A 248 -4.10 21.94 -4.16
CA LEU A 248 -5.18 21.32 -3.43
C LEU A 248 -4.66 20.66 -2.15
N TYR A 249 -3.61 19.87 -2.23
CA TYR A 249 -3.01 19.23 -1.05
C TYR A 249 -2.56 20.27 -0.01
N ASN A 250 -1.81 21.29 -0.41
CA ASN A 250 -1.34 22.35 0.48
C ASN A 250 -2.52 23.10 1.14
N TRP A 251 -3.55 23.41 0.36
CA TRP A 251 -4.77 24.05 0.86
C TRP A 251 -5.46 23.19 1.91
N LEU A 252 -5.65 21.88 1.66
CA LEU A 252 -6.25 20.95 2.61
C LEU A 252 -5.49 20.86 3.92
N ILE A 253 -4.16 20.69 3.85
CA ILE A 253 -3.33 20.57 5.05
C ILE A 253 -3.27 21.90 5.83
N SER A 254 -3.38 23.05 5.16
CA SER A 254 -3.48 24.34 5.85
C SER A 254 -4.80 24.48 6.63
N ARG A 255 -5.89 23.85 6.17
CA ARG A 255 -7.19 23.84 6.85
C ARG A 255 -7.27 22.79 7.97
N LYS A 256 -6.69 21.61 7.72
CA LYS A 256 -6.69 20.51 8.66
C LYS A 256 -5.33 19.79 8.65
N PRO A 257 -4.37 20.20 9.48
CA PRO A 257 -3.01 19.63 9.49
C PRO A 257 -2.95 18.12 9.77
N GLY A 258 -3.93 17.57 10.51
CA GLY A 258 -4.05 16.15 10.81
C GLY A 258 -4.74 15.30 9.74
N LEU A 259 -5.20 15.92 8.64
CA LEU A 259 -5.88 15.21 7.56
C LEU A 259 -4.93 14.29 6.80
N VAL A 260 -5.38 13.05 6.56
CA VAL A 260 -4.67 12.09 5.72
C VAL A 260 -5.28 12.11 4.31
N VAL A 261 -4.43 12.25 3.30
CA VAL A 261 -4.87 12.44 1.90
C VAL A 261 -4.12 11.46 1.00
N ASN A 262 -4.84 10.74 0.13
CA ASN A 262 -4.23 9.82 -0.82
C ASN A 262 -3.48 10.54 -1.97
N GLU A 263 -2.68 9.81 -2.75
CA GLU A 263 -1.92 10.36 -3.88
C GLU A 263 -2.80 10.84 -5.05
N ARG A 264 -4.09 10.47 -5.07
CA ARG A 264 -4.98 10.80 -6.18
C ARG A 264 -5.48 12.25 -6.20
N VAL A 265 -4.87 13.12 -5.40
CA VAL A 265 -4.90 14.57 -5.69
C VAL A 265 -4.24 14.88 -7.03
N LYS A 266 -3.21 14.13 -7.42
CA LYS A 266 -2.65 13.89 -8.77
C LYS A 266 -1.65 12.74 -8.66
N ARG A 267 -2.02 11.55 -9.15
CA ARG A 267 -1.25 10.31 -9.02
C ARG A 267 0.08 10.33 -9.76
N ASP A 268 0.97 9.40 -9.40
CA ASP A 268 2.28 9.15 -10.02
C ASP A 268 3.28 10.33 -9.95
N LEU A 269 3.00 11.34 -9.13
CA LEU A 269 3.84 12.54 -8.98
C LEU A 269 4.39 12.73 -7.56
N GLY A 270 4.23 11.74 -6.70
CA GLY A 270 4.71 11.80 -5.32
C GLY A 270 3.92 12.72 -4.39
N LEU A 271 2.72 13.14 -4.79
CA LEU A 271 1.82 13.96 -3.98
C LEU A 271 1.01 13.10 -2.99
N GLY A 272 0.31 13.76 -2.07
CA GLY A 272 -0.46 13.09 -1.03
C GLY A 272 0.40 12.39 0.02
N ASP A 273 -0.23 11.72 0.95
CA ASP A 273 0.41 11.06 2.10
C ASP A 273 0.71 9.58 1.82
N PHE A 274 -0.10 8.91 1.01
CA PHE A 274 0.05 7.49 0.71
C PHE A 274 -0.32 7.15 -0.74
N MET A 275 0.29 6.10 -1.27
CA MET A 275 0.04 5.56 -2.61
C MET A 275 -1.18 4.65 -2.62
N CYS A 276 -1.90 4.59 -3.76
CA CYS A 276 -3.15 3.82 -3.89
C CYS A 276 -3.11 2.84 -5.07
N PRO A 277 -2.36 1.73 -5.02
CA PRO A 277 -2.57 0.65 -5.98
C PRO A 277 -4.00 0.12 -5.87
N GLU A 278 -4.68 0.01 -7.03
CA GLU A 278 -6.06 -0.43 -7.09
C GLU A 278 -6.14 -1.88 -7.59
N GLU A 279 -6.88 -2.74 -6.87
CA GLU A 279 -7.03 -4.17 -7.20
C GLU A 279 -5.67 -4.89 -7.40
N LYS A 280 -4.61 -4.40 -6.75
CA LYS A 280 -3.25 -4.91 -6.91
C LYS A 280 -2.52 -4.95 -5.57
N VAL A 281 -1.85 -6.06 -5.34
CA VAL A 281 -0.84 -6.16 -4.29
C VAL A 281 0.54 -5.99 -4.94
N PRO A 282 1.29 -4.91 -4.66
CA PRO A 282 2.63 -4.75 -5.19
C PRO A 282 3.49 -5.99 -4.90
N PRO A 283 4.29 -6.47 -5.87
CA PRO A 283 5.10 -7.69 -5.68
C PRO A 283 6.16 -7.53 -4.59
N THR A 284 6.58 -6.29 -4.35
CA THR A 284 7.51 -5.90 -3.28
C THR A 284 6.93 -4.72 -2.50
N PRO A 285 7.35 -4.52 -1.23
CA PRO A 285 6.97 -3.35 -0.47
C PRO A 285 7.30 -2.05 -1.19
N LEU A 286 6.41 -1.06 -1.12
CA LEU A 286 6.62 0.27 -1.70
C LEU A 286 7.47 1.15 -0.77
N GLU A 287 8.11 2.17 -1.32
CA GLU A 287 9.00 3.08 -0.55
C GLU A 287 8.22 4.13 0.26
N ARG A 288 6.97 4.41 -0.11
CA ARG A 288 6.05 5.30 0.59
C ARG A 288 4.92 4.49 1.22
N PRO A 289 4.25 5.00 2.26
CA PRO A 289 3.01 4.41 2.77
C PRO A 289 2.04 4.14 1.62
N TRP A 290 1.31 3.06 1.69
CA TRP A 290 0.41 2.65 0.63
C TRP A 290 -0.82 1.91 1.15
N GLU A 291 -1.88 1.99 0.39
CA GLU A 291 -3.14 1.34 0.64
C GLU A 291 -3.66 0.73 -0.65
N THR A 292 -4.00 -0.54 -0.66
CA THR A 292 -4.74 -1.10 -1.78
C THR A 292 -6.23 -1.10 -1.49
N CYS A 293 -7.01 -0.54 -2.41
CA CYS A 293 -8.46 -0.66 -2.39
C CYS A 293 -8.89 -1.89 -3.23
N VAL A 294 -9.80 -2.68 -2.68
CA VAL A 294 -10.14 -4.01 -3.21
C VAL A 294 -11.64 -4.24 -3.15
N THR A 295 -12.20 -4.79 -4.24
CA THR A 295 -13.59 -5.23 -4.28
C THR A 295 -13.75 -6.68 -3.81
N MET A 296 -14.91 -6.99 -3.26
CA MET A 296 -15.25 -8.37 -2.85
C MET A 296 -15.73 -9.23 -4.03
N ASN A 297 -16.29 -8.61 -5.08
CA ASN A 297 -16.98 -9.28 -6.19
C ASN A 297 -16.69 -8.67 -7.57
N GLY A 298 -15.70 -7.77 -7.68
CA GLY A 298 -15.31 -7.10 -8.92
C GLY A 298 -16.18 -5.91 -9.30
N ALA A 299 -16.94 -5.34 -8.35
CA ALA A 299 -17.68 -4.09 -8.52
C ALA A 299 -17.46 -3.17 -7.30
N TRP A 300 -17.31 -1.86 -7.54
CA TRP A 300 -17.22 -0.86 -6.48
C TRP A 300 -18.63 -0.50 -5.97
N GLY A 301 -19.45 0.11 -6.80
CA GLY A 301 -20.88 0.31 -6.52
C GLY A 301 -21.68 -0.98 -6.64
N TYR A 302 -22.87 -1.01 -6.04
CA TYR A 302 -23.75 -2.16 -6.14
C TYR A 302 -23.97 -2.57 -7.61
N ASN A 303 -23.74 -3.86 -7.88
CA ASN A 303 -23.99 -4.46 -9.19
C ASN A 303 -24.71 -5.80 -9.00
N GLN A 304 -25.98 -5.84 -9.41
CA GLN A 304 -26.83 -7.01 -9.26
C GLN A 304 -26.27 -8.26 -9.96
N SER A 305 -25.63 -8.07 -11.13
CA SER A 305 -25.04 -9.19 -11.88
C SER A 305 -23.83 -9.80 -11.18
N ARG A 306 -23.28 -9.15 -10.15
CA ARG A 306 -22.12 -9.61 -9.37
C ARG A 306 -22.48 -10.22 -8.00
N GLU A 307 -23.76 -10.32 -7.65
CA GLU A 307 -24.17 -10.89 -6.36
C GLU A 307 -23.74 -12.35 -6.15
N SER A 308 -23.55 -13.10 -7.23
CA SER A 308 -23.03 -14.50 -7.17
C SER A 308 -21.51 -14.61 -7.31
N SER A 309 -20.79 -13.51 -7.47
CA SER A 309 -19.36 -13.50 -7.84
C SER A 309 -18.42 -13.12 -6.70
N TYR A 310 -18.83 -13.30 -5.44
CA TYR A 310 -17.98 -12.99 -4.29
C TYR A 310 -16.76 -13.90 -4.23
N ARG A 311 -15.63 -13.27 -3.97
CA ARG A 311 -14.36 -13.95 -3.66
C ARG A 311 -14.48 -14.69 -2.34
N SER A 312 -13.74 -15.77 -2.19
CA SER A 312 -13.75 -16.52 -0.91
C SER A 312 -13.14 -15.69 0.22
N VAL A 313 -13.61 -15.90 1.45
CA VAL A 313 -13.02 -15.30 2.66
C VAL A 313 -11.52 -15.63 2.74
N ARG A 314 -11.16 -16.88 2.41
CA ARG A 314 -9.75 -17.33 2.36
C ARG A 314 -8.89 -16.47 1.44
N ASP A 315 -9.34 -16.22 0.21
CA ASP A 315 -8.54 -15.48 -0.78
C ASP A 315 -8.37 -14.02 -0.34
N LEU A 316 -9.43 -13.40 0.16
CA LEU A 316 -9.40 -12.03 0.68
C LEU A 316 -8.53 -11.91 1.94
N LEU A 317 -8.61 -12.86 2.88
CA LEU A 317 -7.75 -12.88 4.08
C LEU A 317 -6.27 -13.06 3.73
N ARG A 318 -5.95 -13.96 2.79
CA ARG A 318 -4.56 -14.16 2.34
C ARG A 318 -3.99 -12.95 1.62
N GLU A 319 -4.82 -12.27 0.83
CA GLU A 319 -4.46 -11.01 0.19
C GLU A 319 -4.24 -9.91 1.23
N PHE A 320 -5.16 -9.75 2.18
CA PHE A 320 -5.05 -8.81 3.29
C PHE A 320 -3.76 -9.01 4.10
N VAL A 321 -3.48 -10.23 4.53
CA VAL A 321 -2.24 -10.56 5.26
C VAL A 321 -1.01 -10.29 4.41
N THR A 322 -1.06 -10.55 3.09
CA THR A 322 0.03 -10.24 2.18
C THR A 322 0.28 -8.73 2.10
N VAL A 323 -0.77 -7.93 2.02
CA VAL A 323 -0.69 -6.46 2.04
C VAL A 323 -0.02 -5.97 3.32
N VAL A 324 -0.50 -6.42 4.48
CA VAL A 324 0.03 -6.01 5.79
C VAL A 324 1.50 -6.44 5.97
N SER A 325 1.86 -7.65 5.50
CA SER A 325 3.25 -8.15 5.54
C SER A 325 4.22 -7.32 4.69
N ARG A 326 3.69 -6.49 3.79
CA ARG A 326 4.43 -5.54 2.93
C ARG A 326 4.22 -4.08 3.33
N ASP A 327 3.83 -3.85 4.59
CA ASP A 327 3.58 -2.53 5.19
C ASP A 327 2.43 -1.73 4.55
N GLY A 328 1.53 -2.38 3.81
CA GLY A 328 0.35 -1.75 3.23
C GLY A 328 -0.86 -1.74 4.16
N ASN A 329 -1.80 -0.85 3.86
CA ASN A 329 -3.16 -0.88 4.38
C ASN A 329 -4.09 -1.54 3.35
N TYR A 330 -5.15 -2.16 3.83
CA TYR A 330 -6.16 -2.84 3.03
C TYR A 330 -7.51 -2.16 3.20
N LEU A 331 -8.06 -1.61 2.11
CA LEU A 331 -9.34 -0.91 2.08
C LEU A 331 -10.35 -1.76 1.32
N LEU A 332 -11.19 -2.50 2.05
CA LEU A 332 -12.11 -3.48 1.49
C LEU A 332 -13.46 -2.85 1.19
N ASN A 333 -13.92 -2.97 -0.07
CA ASN A 333 -15.09 -2.26 -0.56
C ASN A 333 -16.41 -2.96 -0.28
N VAL A 334 -17.40 -2.14 0.06
CA VAL A 334 -18.82 -2.47 0.22
C VAL A 334 -19.62 -1.60 -0.74
N GLY A 335 -20.52 -2.20 -1.51
CA GLY A 335 -21.46 -1.52 -2.39
C GLY A 335 -22.90 -1.73 -1.91
N PRO A 336 -23.50 -0.78 -1.14
CA PRO A 336 -24.89 -0.89 -0.71
C PRO A 336 -25.87 -0.81 -1.89
N LYS A 337 -27.02 -1.50 -1.77
CA LYS A 337 -28.13 -1.38 -2.72
C LYS A 337 -28.72 0.03 -2.70
N GLY A 338 -29.49 0.38 -3.73
CA GLY A 338 -30.08 1.71 -3.85
C GLY A 338 -30.97 2.14 -2.67
N ASP A 339 -31.56 1.19 -1.95
CA ASP A 339 -32.33 1.44 -0.72
C ASP A 339 -31.43 1.61 0.54
N GLY A 340 -30.12 1.38 0.42
CA GLY A 340 -29.16 1.44 1.52
C GLY A 340 -28.88 0.11 2.21
N THR A 341 -29.54 -0.99 1.81
CA THR A 341 -29.28 -2.32 2.40
C THR A 341 -27.97 -2.92 1.94
N ILE A 342 -27.37 -3.74 2.80
CA ILE A 342 -26.13 -4.47 2.52
C ILE A 342 -26.47 -5.88 2.01
N THR A 343 -25.80 -6.33 0.94
CA THR A 343 -26.02 -7.67 0.38
C THR A 343 -25.55 -8.76 1.32
N SER A 344 -26.20 -9.93 1.27
CA SER A 344 -25.83 -11.10 2.08
C SER A 344 -24.39 -11.59 1.80
N GLY A 345 -23.93 -11.49 0.55
CA GLY A 345 -22.56 -11.84 0.18
C GLY A 345 -21.53 -10.97 0.90
N THR A 346 -21.77 -9.66 0.96
CA THR A 346 -20.95 -8.72 1.75
C THR A 346 -20.95 -9.07 3.24
N VAL A 347 -22.13 -9.33 3.81
CA VAL A 347 -22.26 -9.70 5.23
C VAL A 347 -21.48 -10.97 5.54
N ASN A 348 -21.55 -11.98 4.67
CA ASN A 348 -20.82 -13.25 4.84
C ASN A 348 -19.30 -13.04 4.83
N VAL A 349 -18.78 -12.21 3.90
CA VAL A 349 -17.36 -11.89 3.85
C VAL A 349 -16.92 -11.16 5.12
N LEU A 350 -17.66 -10.12 5.54
CA LEU A 350 -17.33 -9.35 6.75
C LEU A 350 -17.37 -10.21 8.02
N ASN A 351 -18.32 -11.13 8.14
CA ASN A 351 -18.40 -12.09 9.24
C ASN A 351 -17.18 -13.04 9.26
N GLY A 352 -16.69 -13.45 8.07
CA GLY A 352 -15.47 -14.22 7.96
C GLY A 352 -14.23 -13.47 8.49
N PHE A 353 -14.12 -12.18 8.12
CA PHE A 353 -13.09 -11.29 8.68
C PHE A 353 -13.26 -11.11 10.19
N ALA A 354 -14.49 -10.87 10.67
CA ALA A 354 -14.77 -10.71 12.10
C ALA A 354 -14.30 -11.93 12.92
N SER A 355 -14.63 -13.13 12.45
CA SER A 355 -14.19 -14.38 13.09
C SER A 355 -12.67 -14.50 13.15
N TRP A 356 -11.98 -14.21 12.04
CA TRP A 356 -10.53 -14.30 11.98
C TRP A 356 -9.84 -13.20 12.80
N MET A 357 -10.26 -11.95 12.63
CA MET A 357 -9.67 -10.79 13.32
C MET A 357 -9.89 -10.83 14.84
N GLY A 358 -11.03 -11.37 15.28
CA GLY A 358 -11.30 -11.57 16.72
C GLY A 358 -10.26 -12.46 17.40
N THR A 359 -9.68 -13.41 16.68
CA THR A 359 -8.65 -14.33 17.20
C THR A 359 -7.23 -13.85 16.89
N TYR A 360 -7.00 -13.35 15.67
CA TYR A 360 -5.65 -13.13 15.14
C TYR A 360 -5.29 -11.65 14.96
N GLY A 361 -6.15 -10.71 15.31
CA GLY A 361 -5.95 -9.27 15.10
C GLY A 361 -4.67 -8.71 15.72
N ASP A 362 -4.13 -9.34 16.80
CA ASP A 362 -2.85 -8.97 17.40
C ASP A 362 -1.66 -9.08 16.42
N SER A 363 -1.77 -9.95 15.41
CA SER A 363 -0.78 -10.14 14.35
C SER A 363 -0.87 -9.12 13.20
N ILE A 364 -1.87 -8.21 13.27
CA ILE A 364 -2.18 -7.21 12.24
C ILE A 364 -1.94 -5.79 12.77
N TYR A 365 -2.64 -5.42 13.86
CA TYR A 365 -2.60 -4.05 14.36
C TYR A 365 -1.25 -3.68 14.96
N GLY A 366 -0.76 -2.48 14.62
CA GLY A 366 0.51 -1.97 15.14
C GLY A 366 1.72 -2.78 14.69
N THR A 367 1.54 -3.65 13.69
CA THR A 367 2.66 -4.39 13.12
C THR A 367 3.33 -3.60 11.99
N SER A 368 4.58 -3.92 11.74
CA SER A 368 5.30 -3.58 10.52
C SER A 368 5.54 -4.83 9.68
N GLY A 369 5.95 -4.64 8.43
CA GLY A 369 6.20 -5.70 7.49
C GLY A 369 7.32 -6.65 7.92
N SER A 370 7.49 -7.70 7.13
CA SER A 370 8.46 -8.77 7.37
C SER A 370 9.88 -8.25 7.65
N PRO A 371 10.60 -8.82 8.63
CA PRO A 371 12.04 -8.57 8.81
C PRO A 371 12.88 -9.27 7.75
N PHE A 372 12.27 -10.12 6.92
CA PHE A 372 12.94 -10.90 5.88
C PHE A 372 12.64 -10.30 4.49
N ALA A 373 13.66 -10.12 3.68
CA ALA A 373 13.50 -9.62 2.32
C ALA A 373 12.87 -10.67 1.38
N ALA A 374 13.11 -11.97 1.66
CA ALA A 374 12.46 -13.07 0.96
C ALA A 374 11.25 -13.56 1.76
N GLU A 375 10.12 -13.70 1.08
CA GLU A 375 8.92 -14.26 1.69
C GLU A 375 9.06 -15.78 1.84
N PRO A 376 8.73 -16.37 3.01
CA PRO A 376 8.69 -17.82 3.16
C PRO A 376 7.64 -18.46 2.24
N SER A 377 7.94 -19.64 1.71
CA SER A 377 7.04 -20.35 0.79
C SER A 377 5.72 -20.80 1.43
N TRP A 378 5.69 -20.96 2.75
CA TRP A 378 4.51 -21.38 3.50
C TRP A 378 3.54 -20.23 3.82
N GLY A 379 3.92 -18.94 3.63
CA GLY A 379 3.03 -17.83 3.95
C GLY A 379 3.72 -16.48 4.09
N LYS A 380 3.31 -15.69 5.08
CA LYS A 380 3.75 -14.30 5.28
C LYS A 380 4.18 -14.07 6.73
N VAL A 381 4.90 -12.95 6.93
CA VAL A 381 5.41 -12.59 8.27
C VAL A 381 5.12 -11.12 8.54
N THR A 382 4.63 -10.84 9.75
CA THR A 382 4.55 -9.48 10.32
C THR A 382 5.32 -9.43 11.63
N LYS A 383 5.66 -8.23 12.08
CA LYS A 383 6.38 -8.05 13.34
C LYS A 383 5.93 -6.80 14.09
N LYS A 384 6.10 -6.83 15.40
CA LYS A 384 6.10 -5.66 16.27
C LYS A 384 7.06 -5.88 17.43
N ASP A 385 7.28 -4.88 18.25
CA ASP A 385 8.18 -5.03 19.39
C ASP A 385 7.82 -6.25 20.25
N GLY A 386 8.80 -7.08 20.53
CA GLY A 386 8.65 -8.32 21.28
C GLY A 386 8.01 -9.50 20.54
N LYS A 387 7.52 -9.35 19.29
CA LYS A 387 6.78 -10.41 18.60
C LYS A 387 7.04 -10.50 17.10
N LEU A 388 7.24 -11.73 16.62
CA LEU A 388 7.22 -12.10 15.21
C LEU A 388 6.00 -13.00 14.96
N PHE A 389 5.20 -12.70 13.95
CA PHE A 389 4.02 -13.47 13.60
C PHE A 389 4.20 -14.16 12.24
N ALA A 390 4.17 -15.49 12.24
CA ALA A 390 4.18 -16.32 11.05
C ALA A 390 2.74 -16.66 10.65
N HIS A 391 2.26 -16.05 9.56
CA HIS A 391 0.94 -16.30 8.98
C HIS A 391 1.06 -17.45 7.96
N VAL A 392 0.60 -18.63 8.34
CA VAL A 392 0.79 -19.87 7.58
C VAL A 392 -0.38 -20.13 6.66
N PHE A 393 -0.13 -20.03 5.36
CA PHE A 393 -1.09 -20.31 4.27
C PHE A 393 -1.06 -21.80 3.86
N THR A 394 0.11 -22.41 3.96
CA THR A 394 0.33 -23.83 3.68
C THR A 394 0.91 -24.48 4.93
N TRP A 395 0.07 -25.24 5.62
CA TRP A 395 0.48 -25.92 6.86
C TRP A 395 1.45 -27.06 6.56
N PRO A 396 2.56 -27.20 7.34
CA PRO A 396 3.58 -28.20 7.07
C PRO A 396 3.05 -29.61 7.36
N THR A 397 3.21 -30.52 6.42
CA THR A 397 2.75 -31.92 6.54
C THR A 397 3.71 -32.80 7.36
N ASP A 398 4.95 -32.35 7.54
CA ASP A 398 5.97 -33.02 8.37
C ASP A 398 5.94 -32.58 9.84
N GLY A 399 4.98 -31.73 10.21
CA GLY A 399 4.82 -31.23 11.58
C GLY A 399 5.87 -30.20 12.01
N VAL A 400 6.68 -29.64 11.08
CA VAL A 400 7.72 -28.65 11.39
C VAL A 400 7.57 -27.37 10.56
N LEU A 401 7.19 -26.28 11.20
CA LEU A 401 7.21 -24.95 10.58
C LEU A 401 8.62 -24.37 10.65
N ARG A 402 9.17 -24.02 9.48
CA ARG A 402 10.52 -23.48 9.33
C ARG A 402 10.46 -21.97 9.12
N ILE A 403 10.73 -21.20 10.18
CA ILE A 403 10.75 -19.74 10.18
C ILE A 403 12.22 -19.28 10.01
N PRO A 404 12.54 -18.32 9.11
CA PRO A 404 13.89 -17.78 9.04
C PRO A 404 14.35 -17.22 10.40
N GLU A 405 15.64 -17.39 10.73
CA GLU A 405 16.21 -17.00 12.00
C GLU A 405 16.23 -15.47 12.17
N VAL A 406 15.90 -15.02 13.38
CA VAL A 406 16.13 -13.65 13.87
C VAL A 406 17.24 -13.70 14.93
N HIS A 407 18.01 -12.61 15.07
CA HIS A 407 19.09 -12.54 16.06
C HIS A 407 18.58 -12.43 17.50
N ASN A 408 17.32 -12.04 17.66
CA ASN A 408 16.72 -11.78 18.97
C ASN A 408 16.64 -13.06 19.81
N THR A 409 16.81 -12.93 21.12
CA THR A 409 16.54 -14.03 22.04
C THR A 409 15.08 -14.42 21.97
N ILE A 410 14.81 -15.70 21.69
CA ILE A 410 13.45 -16.25 21.65
C ILE A 410 13.04 -16.59 23.08
N ASN A 411 11.98 -15.95 23.55
CA ASN A 411 11.43 -16.15 24.88
C ASN A 411 10.41 -17.29 24.90
N ARG A 412 9.57 -17.39 23.86
CA ARG A 412 8.52 -18.40 23.72
C ARG A 412 8.02 -18.51 22.29
N VAL A 413 7.50 -19.69 21.92
CA VAL A 413 6.77 -19.90 20.67
C VAL A 413 5.42 -20.52 20.99
N HIS A 414 4.35 -20.04 20.36
CA HIS A 414 2.99 -20.55 20.58
C HIS A 414 2.08 -20.32 19.37
N LEU A 415 0.96 -21.02 19.31
CA LEU A 415 -0.12 -20.66 18.39
C LEU A 415 -0.86 -19.43 18.91
N LEU A 416 -1.17 -18.47 18.03
CA LEU A 416 -1.84 -17.24 18.48
C LEU A 416 -3.26 -17.47 19.01
N ASN A 417 -3.95 -18.52 18.53
CA ASN A 417 -5.27 -18.95 19.03
C ASN A 417 -5.19 -19.80 20.32
N ALA A 418 -3.99 -20.21 20.75
CA ALA A 418 -3.77 -20.97 21.98
C ALA A 418 -2.54 -20.42 22.73
N PRO A 419 -2.58 -19.14 23.19
CA PRO A 419 -1.41 -18.44 23.69
C PRO A 419 -0.86 -19.00 25.02
N SER A 420 -1.63 -19.79 25.75
CA SER A 420 -1.16 -20.43 26.98
C SER A 420 -0.27 -21.64 26.74
N THR A 421 -0.31 -22.26 25.55
CA THR A 421 0.42 -23.48 25.22
C THR A 421 1.67 -23.18 24.42
N SER A 422 2.85 -23.46 24.99
CA SER A 422 4.12 -23.30 24.28
C SER A 422 4.35 -24.44 23.29
N LEU A 423 4.92 -24.10 22.14
CA LEU A 423 5.43 -25.06 21.16
C LEU A 423 6.92 -25.26 21.36
N SER A 424 7.40 -26.50 21.18
CA SER A 424 8.83 -26.78 21.16
C SER A 424 9.46 -26.30 19.87
N TYR A 425 10.71 -25.83 19.96
CA TYR A 425 11.47 -25.36 18.80
C TYR A 425 12.96 -25.64 18.94
N THR A 426 13.65 -25.66 17.81
CA THR A 426 15.13 -25.66 17.74
C THR A 426 15.60 -24.61 16.76
N VAL A 427 16.81 -24.06 16.95
CA VAL A 427 17.42 -23.12 16.01
C VAL A 427 18.64 -23.78 15.37
N SER A 428 18.62 -23.92 14.07
CA SER A 428 19.74 -24.54 13.33
C SER A 428 19.71 -24.10 11.86
N GLY A 429 20.91 -23.95 11.26
CA GLY A 429 21.05 -23.65 9.84
C GLY A 429 20.37 -22.36 9.39
N GLY A 430 20.30 -21.33 10.24
CA GLY A 430 19.60 -20.07 9.93
C GLY A 430 18.08 -20.15 10.02
N THR A 431 17.55 -21.15 10.71
CA THR A 431 16.12 -21.44 10.77
C THR A 431 15.66 -21.75 12.19
N ILE A 432 14.52 -21.21 12.57
CA ILE A 432 13.75 -21.58 13.76
C ILE A 432 12.79 -22.71 13.32
N ASN A 433 13.06 -23.94 13.76
CA ASN A 433 12.25 -25.12 13.44
C ASN A 433 11.25 -25.32 14.58
N VAL A 434 9.98 -25.04 14.34
CA VAL A 434 8.90 -25.10 15.32
C VAL A 434 8.10 -26.37 15.12
N ALA A 435 7.99 -27.21 16.16
CA ALA A 435 7.08 -28.37 16.13
C ALA A 435 5.63 -27.87 16.24
N VAL A 436 4.83 -28.14 15.22
CA VAL A 436 3.42 -27.70 15.14
C VAL A 436 2.46 -28.90 15.10
N PRO A 437 1.20 -28.73 15.54
CA PRO A 437 0.19 -29.78 15.45
C PRO A 437 0.01 -30.30 14.03
N ALA A 438 -0.44 -31.54 13.88
CA ALA A 438 -0.69 -32.17 12.57
C ALA A 438 -1.74 -31.41 11.73
N ASN A 439 -2.76 -30.84 12.38
CA ASN A 439 -3.82 -30.09 11.72
C ASN A 439 -3.64 -28.58 11.92
N ALA A 440 -3.86 -27.82 10.85
CA ALA A 440 -3.89 -26.36 10.92
C ALA A 440 -5.00 -25.87 11.86
N PRO A 441 -4.70 -24.96 12.82
CA PRO A 441 -5.73 -24.41 13.71
C PRO A 441 -6.80 -23.58 12.99
N ASN A 442 -6.45 -22.98 11.86
CA ASN A 442 -7.37 -22.28 10.97
C ASN A 442 -7.06 -22.67 9.53
N ALA A 443 -8.10 -23.06 8.77
CA ALA A 443 -7.93 -23.54 7.39
C ALA A 443 -7.53 -22.44 6.41
N ASP A 444 -7.83 -21.17 6.70
CA ASP A 444 -7.56 -20.06 5.81
C ASP A 444 -6.17 -19.46 6.06
N VAL A 445 -5.92 -19.03 7.32
CA VAL A 445 -4.63 -18.48 7.76
C VAL A 445 -4.44 -18.80 9.24
N SER A 446 -3.53 -19.72 9.56
CA SER A 446 -3.09 -19.99 10.94
C SER A 446 -1.95 -19.05 11.31
N VAL A 447 -1.80 -18.68 12.60
CA VAL A 447 -0.73 -17.80 13.05
C VAL A 447 0.08 -18.43 14.18
N VAL A 448 1.40 -18.54 13.96
CA VAL A 448 2.38 -18.89 14.99
C VAL A 448 3.06 -17.60 15.45
N CYS A 449 3.06 -17.36 16.76
CA CYS A 449 3.74 -16.23 17.39
C CYS A 449 5.08 -16.70 17.97
N VAL A 450 6.15 -15.99 17.62
CA VAL A 450 7.48 -16.12 18.23
C VAL A 450 7.71 -14.88 19.08
N GLU A 451 7.66 -15.03 20.40
CA GLU A 451 7.97 -13.96 21.35
C GLU A 451 9.47 -13.82 21.47
N VAL A 452 9.98 -12.61 21.30
CA VAL A 452 11.41 -12.31 21.31
C VAL A 452 11.72 -11.08 22.16
N SER A 453 12.99 -10.86 22.44
CA SER A 453 13.45 -9.64 23.15
C SER A 453 13.65 -8.51 22.14
N GLY A 454 12.79 -7.47 22.17
CA GLY A 454 12.85 -6.29 21.31
C GLY A 454 12.31 -6.53 19.89
N MET A 455 12.53 -5.57 19.01
CA MET A 455 12.03 -5.62 17.63
C MET A 455 12.70 -6.75 16.83
N PRO A 456 11.92 -7.70 16.25
CA PRO A 456 12.48 -8.79 15.46
C PRO A 456 13.28 -8.31 14.24
N ALA A 457 14.51 -8.81 14.10
CA ALA A 457 15.41 -8.49 13.00
C ALA A 457 16.38 -9.64 12.72
N VAL A 458 16.89 -9.74 11.49
CA VAL A 458 17.94 -10.72 11.15
C VAL A 458 19.26 -10.34 11.83
N LEU A 459 19.57 -9.04 11.88
CA LEU A 459 20.70 -8.46 12.60
C LEU A 459 20.30 -7.14 13.28
N PRO A 460 20.81 -6.83 14.49
CA PRO A 460 20.61 -5.53 15.11
C PRO A 460 21.42 -4.45 14.38
N GLU A 461 20.97 -3.20 14.48
CA GLU A 461 21.79 -2.06 14.04
C GLU A 461 23.08 -1.96 14.85
N GLY A 462 24.11 -1.38 14.26
CA GLY A 462 25.42 -1.21 14.88
C GLY A 462 26.56 -1.17 13.90
N VAL A 463 27.78 -1.20 14.41
CA VAL A 463 28.99 -1.28 13.59
C VAL A 463 29.47 -2.73 13.52
N TYR A 464 29.72 -3.18 12.31
CA TYR A 464 30.08 -4.57 12.02
C TYR A 464 31.41 -4.67 11.28
N ARG A 465 32.13 -5.78 11.48
CA ARG A 465 33.15 -6.29 10.59
C ARG A 465 32.59 -7.49 9.85
N LEU A 466 32.76 -7.49 8.51
CA LEU A 466 32.35 -8.58 7.63
C LEU A 466 33.62 -9.32 7.18
N VAL A 467 33.65 -10.64 7.36
CA VAL A 467 34.79 -11.49 6.99
C VAL A 467 34.31 -12.57 6.03
N SER A 468 34.95 -12.66 4.85
CA SER A 468 34.62 -13.68 3.87
C SER A 468 34.94 -15.08 4.40
N ALA A 469 33.99 -16.00 4.30
CA ALA A 469 34.19 -17.39 4.68
C ALA A 469 35.16 -18.13 3.73
N ASN A 470 35.31 -17.64 2.50
CA ASN A 470 36.25 -18.21 1.51
C ASN A 470 37.70 -17.82 1.74
N SER A 471 37.95 -16.52 2.01
CA SER A 471 39.33 -16.00 2.08
C SER A 471 39.81 -15.71 3.51
N GLY A 472 38.90 -15.63 4.51
CA GLY A 472 39.22 -15.16 5.84
C GLY A 472 39.55 -13.66 5.94
N LYS A 473 39.40 -12.90 4.84
CA LYS A 473 39.69 -11.48 4.76
C LYS A 473 38.44 -10.63 5.04
N ALA A 474 38.68 -9.43 5.58
CA ALA A 474 37.62 -8.46 5.87
C ALA A 474 37.19 -7.69 4.61
N LEU A 475 35.93 -7.32 4.56
CA LEU A 475 35.37 -6.33 3.63
C LEU A 475 35.98 -4.95 3.99
N ASP A 476 36.70 -4.35 3.05
CA ASP A 476 37.53 -3.17 3.26
C ASP A 476 37.24 -2.11 2.17
N ASN A 477 37.21 -0.83 2.54
CA ASN A 477 37.03 0.25 1.56
C ASN A 477 38.31 0.69 0.87
N GLY A 478 39.42 -0.07 1.05
CA GLY A 478 40.73 0.25 0.48
C GLY A 478 41.42 1.47 1.12
N ASN A 479 40.95 1.91 2.29
CA ASN A 479 41.41 3.12 2.99
C ASN A 479 41.28 4.42 2.15
N VAL A 480 40.38 4.45 1.18
CA VAL A 480 40.11 5.61 0.30
C VAL A 480 38.74 6.23 0.63
N THR A 481 38.60 7.51 0.30
CA THR A 481 37.34 8.25 0.51
C THR A 481 36.70 8.69 -0.80
N THR A 482 37.29 8.35 -1.94
CA THR A 482 36.80 8.71 -3.27
C THR A 482 35.52 7.95 -3.58
N GLN A 483 34.52 8.67 -4.08
CA GLN A 483 33.27 8.09 -4.55
C GLN A 483 33.51 7.22 -5.80
N GLY A 484 32.83 6.07 -5.87
CA GLY A 484 32.98 5.13 -6.96
C GLY A 484 34.16 4.18 -6.83
N SER A 485 34.98 4.30 -5.77
CA SER A 485 36.09 3.35 -5.53
C SER A 485 35.58 1.96 -5.21
N SER A 486 36.23 0.95 -5.73
CA SER A 486 35.93 -0.45 -5.43
C SER A 486 36.10 -0.76 -3.95
N VAL A 487 35.20 -1.54 -3.42
CA VAL A 487 35.35 -2.20 -2.12
C VAL A 487 36.16 -3.50 -2.36
N ILE A 488 37.13 -3.74 -1.50
CA ILE A 488 38.09 -4.83 -1.63
C ILE A 488 38.02 -5.78 -0.45
N GLN A 489 38.72 -6.87 -0.49
CA GLN A 489 39.03 -7.71 0.65
C GLN A 489 40.47 -7.49 1.12
N TRP A 490 40.66 -7.38 2.43
CA TRP A 490 41.98 -7.14 3.02
C TRP A 490 42.18 -7.95 4.29
N THR A 491 43.44 -8.24 4.64
CA THR A 491 43.75 -8.88 5.92
C THR A 491 43.14 -8.12 7.07
N GLN A 492 42.52 -8.85 8.01
CA GLN A 492 41.85 -8.26 9.17
C GLN A 492 42.83 -7.46 10.03
N ASN A 493 42.57 -6.17 10.23
CA ASN A 493 43.41 -5.28 11.02
C ASN A 493 42.62 -4.42 12.04
N GLY A 494 41.29 -4.53 12.04
CA GLY A 494 40.42 -3.79 12.97
C GLY A 494 40.27 -2.30 12.67
N GLY A 495 40.89 -1.77 11.63
CA GLY A 495 40.82 -0.37 11.23
C GLY A 495 39.42 0.06 10.75
N THR A 496 39.18 1.37 10.77
CA THR A 496 37.89 1.95 10.33
C THR A 496 37.52 1.67 8.87
N PRO A 497 38.49 1.39 7.93
CA PRO A 497 38.16 0.90 6.60
C PRO A 497 37.38 -0.41 6.55
N GLN A 498 37.52 -1.26 7.61
CA GLN A 498 36.86 -2.56 7.73
C GLN A 498 35.61 -2.51 8.64
N GLN A 499 35.23 -1.33 9.08
CA GLN A 499 34.08 -1.12 9.96
C GLN A 499 32.91 -0.55 9.17
N TRP A 500 31.79 -1.23 9.22
CA TRP A 500 30.60 -0.91 8.45
C TRP A 500 29.39 -0.69 9.38
N ARG A 501 28.82 0.51 9.39
CA ARG A 501 27.60 0.81 10.13
C ARG A 501 26.40 0.24 9.39
N LEU A 502 25.73 -0.70 10.03
CA LEU A 502 24.52 -1.36 9.56
C LEU A 502 23.29 -0.59 10.06
N THR A 503 22.38 -0.24 9.14
CA THR A 503 21.13 0.45 9.43
C THR A 503 19.98 -0.24 8.71
N HIS A 504 18.83 -0.38 9.37
CA HIS A 504 17.62 -0.91 8.76
C HIS A 504 17.04 0.07 7.73
N MET A 505 16.66 -0.46 6.56
CA MET A 505 16.00 0.29 5.49
C MET A 505 14.52 -0.12 5.31
N GLY A 506 13.99 -0.92 6.24
CA GLY A 506 12.67 -1.56 6.11
C GLY A 506 12.70 -2.83 5.25
N HIS A 507 11.63 -3.62 5.36
CA HIS A 507 11.35 -4.77 4.50
C HIS A 507 12.48 -5.81 4.39
N GLY A 508 13.25 -6.01 5.46
CA GLY A 508 14.38 -6.94 5.49
C GLY A 508 15.63 -6.45 4.77
N TYR A 509 15.66 -5.19 4.34
CA TYR A 509 16.83 -4.57 3.73
C TYR A 509 17.62 -3.75 4.73
N TYR A 510 18.92 -3.70 4.48
CA TYR A 510 19.92 -2.98 5.27
C TYR A 510 20.80 -2.11 4.38
N LYS A 511 21.30 -1.03 4.95
CA LYS A 511 22.37 -0.21 4.37
C LYS A 511 23.63 -0.37 5.21
N LEU A 512 24.78 -0.50 4.54
CA LEU A 512 26.09 -0.59 5.18
C LEU A 512 26.89 0.66 4.81
N VAL A 513 27.27 1.47 5.80
CA VAL A 513 28.07 2.68 5.61
C VAL A 513 29.43 2.49 6.25
N CYS A 514 30.50 2.63 5.45
CA CYS A 514 31.86 2.52 5.95
C CYS A 514 32.17 3.64 6.95
N VAL A 515 32.68 3.28 8.13
CA VAL A 515 33.04 4.24 9.19
C VAL A 515 34.15 5.19 8.75
N ARG A 516 35.11 4.72 7.94
CA ARG A 516 36.23 5.51 7.45
C ARG A 516 35.80 6.61 6.48
N SER A 517 34.95 6.29 5.50
CA SER A 517 34.64 7.19 4.39
C SER A 517 33.26 7.87 4.53
N GLY A 518 32.37 7.37 5.39
CA GLY A 518 30.97 7.79 5.44
C GLY A 518 30.15 7.39 4.20
N LYS A 519 30.71 6.55 3.31
CA LYS A 519 30.04 6.13 2.07
C LYS A 519 29.40 4.76 2.22
N ALA A 520 28.29 4.57 1.51
CA ALA A 520 27.54 3.32 1.53
C ALA A 520 28.14 2.27 0.57
N LEU A 521 27.98 1.01 0.95
CA LEU A 521 28.24 -0.16 0.10
C LEU A 521 27.19 -0.15 -1.03
N ASP A 522 27.62 -0.02 -2.28
CA ASP A 522 26.79 0.23 -3.45
C ASP A 522 27.13 -0.74 -4.59
N ASN A 523 26.14 -1.23 -5.31
CA ASN A 523 26.36 -2.11 -6.45
C ASN A 523 26.73 -1.37 -7.75
N GLY A 524 26.95 -0.05 -7.69
CA GLY A 524 27.27 0.80 -8.85
C GLY A 524 26.09 1.05 -9.79
N ASN A 525 24.86 0.78 -9.34
CA ASN A 525 23.62 0.85 -10.12
C ASN A 525 23.66 -0.04 -11.40
N VAL A 526 24.43 -1.10 -11.39
CA VAL A 526 24.58 -2.07 -12.50
C VAL A 526 24.01 -3.44 -12.10
N THR A 527 23.60 -4.21 -13.10
CA THR A 527 23.08 -5.58 -12.91
C THR A 527 23.97 -6.66 -13.52
N THR A 528 25.11 -6.25 -14.09
CA THR A 528 26.07 -7.15 -14.73
C THR A 528 26.74 -8.04 -13.69
N GLU A 529 26.85 -9.32 -13.98
CA GLU A 529 27.54 -10.30 -13.16
C GLU A 529 29.06 -10.05 -13.15
N GLY A 530 29.68 -10.24 -11.99
CA GLY A 530 31.11 -9.98 -11.81
C GLY A 530 31.49 -8.51 -11.67
N SER A 531 30.52 -7.58 -11.71
CA SER A 531 30.81 -6.16 -11.50
C SER A 531 31.28 -5.89 -10.08
N SER A 532 32.27 -5.01 -9.93
CA SER A 532 32.76 -4.58 -8.63
C SER A 532 31.68 -3.88 -7.81
N VAL A 533 31.60 -4.21 -6.54
CA VAL A 533 30.87 -3.43 -5.54
C VAL A 533 31.74 -2.24 -5.16
N ILE A 534 31.13 -1.07 -5.08
CA ILE A 534 31.80 0.20 -4.84
C ILE A 534 31.34 0.85 -3.54
N GLN A 535 32.01 1.90 -3.13
CA GLN A 535 31.50 2.83 -2.14
C GLN A 535 30.96 4.10 -2.81
N TYR A 536 29.78 4.56 -2.38
CA TYR A 536 29.13 5.73 -2.98
C TYR A 536 28.50 6.61 -1.91
N THR A 537 28.27 7.90 -2.21
CA THR A 537 27.58 8.80 -1.28
C THR A 537 26.29 8.16 -0.80
N SER A 538 26.10 8.11 0.53
CA SER A 538 24.95 7.45 1.15
C SER A 538 23.65 8.12 0.74
N ASN A 539 22.71 7.32 0.25
CA ASN A 539 21.34 7.70 -0.10
C ASN A 539 20.37 6.55 0.22
N SER A 540 19.09 6.69 -0.16
CA SER A 540 18.08 5.63 0.05
C SER A 540 17.83 4.76 -1.17
N GLY A 541 18.62 4.88 -2.24
CA GLY A 541 18.44 4.13 -3.48
C GLY A 541 18.67 2.62 -3.32
N THR A 542 17.98 1.83 -4.13
CA THR A 542 18.08 0.36 -4.13
C THR A 542 19.47 -0.21 -4.39
N PRO A 543 20.42 0.50 -5.09
CA PRO A 543 21.80 0.07 -5.19
C PRO A 543 22.53 -0.10 -3.85
N GLN A 544 22.10 0.63 -2.81
CA GLN A 544 22.69 0.60 -1.46
C GLN A 544 21.93 -0.26 -0.47
N GLN A 545 20.86 -0.93 -0.92
CA GLN A 545 20.02 -1.76 -0.07
C GLN A 545 20.35 -3.24 -0.27
N TRP A 546 20.66 -3.91 0.84
CA TRP A 546 21.10 -5.30 0.87
C TRP A 546 20.17 -6.14 1.75
N ALA A 547 19.55 -7.17 1.17
CA ALA A 547 18.87 -8.22 1.93
C ALA A 547 19.93 -9.06 2.66
N ILE A 548 19.75 -9.25 3.96
CA ILE A 548 20.64 -10.09 4.78
C ILE A 548 19.86 -11.31 5.24
N SER A 549 20.42 -12.50 5.01
CA SER A 549 19.84 -13.77 5.45
C SER A 549 20.84 -14.51 6.31
N SER A 550 20.42 -15.04 7.46
CA SER A 550 21.21 -15.95 8.27
C SER A 550 21.41 -17.29 7.56
N LEU A 551 22.62 -17.82 7.59
CA LEU A 551 22.97 -19.16 7.14
C LEU A 551 23.27 -20.09 8.34
N GLY A 552 23.10 -19.56 9.56
CA GLY A 552 23.48 -20.23 10.80
C GLY A 552 24.97 -20.09 11.12
N GLY A 553 25.34 -20.33 12.38
CA GLY A 553 26.73 -20.28 12.82
C GLY A 553 27.41 -18.91 12.66
N GLY A 554 26.66 -17.82 12.71
CA GLY A 554 27.17 -16.46 12.55
C GLY A 554 27.57 -16.09 11.12
N ARG A 555 27.12 -16.88 10.13
CA ARG A 555 27.31 -16.63 8.71
C ARG A 555 26.07 -16.05 8.08
N TYR A 556 26.25 -15.14 7.15
CA TYR A 556 25.20 -14.40 6.46
C TYR A 556 25.46 -14.30 4.97
N LYS A 557 24.39 -14.18 4.19
CA LYS A 557 24.41 -13.83 2.78
C LYS A 557 23.79 -12.44 2.60
N LEU A 558 24.43 -11.62 1.79
CA LEU A 558 23.93 -10.29 1.44
C LEU A 558 23.55 -10.28 -0.04
N VAL A 559 22.31 -9.93 -0.36
CA VAL A 559 21.80 -9.85 -1.74
C VAL A 559 21.34 -8.42 -2.02
N ASN A 560 21.85 -7.82 -3.09
CA ASN A 560 21.54 -6.44 -3.45
C ASN A 560 20.10 -6.32 -3.99
N ARG A 561 19.35 -5.32 -3.50
CA ARG A 561 17.94 -5.09 -3.89
C ARG A 561 17.81 -4.73 -5.39
N ARG A 562 18.76 -3.96 -5.94
CA ARG A 562 18.71 -3.49 -7.32
C ARG A 562 18.98 -4.60 -8.33
N SER A 563 19.98 -5.43 -8.08
CA SER A 563 20.46 -6.43 -9.04
C SER A 563 19.96 -7.85 -8.74
N GLY A 564 19.51 -8.14 -7.52
CA GLY A 564 19.22 -9.50 -7.07
C GLY A 564 20.48 -10.38 -6.90
N LYS A 565 21.68 -9.80 -6.99
CA LYS A 565 22.96 -10.51 -6.92
C LYS A 565 23.56 -10.47 -5.52
N ALA A 566 24.29 -11.53 -5.15
CA ALA A 566 24.95 -11.64 -3.87
C ALA A 566 26.28 -10.88 -3.83
N LEU A 567 26.64 -10.38 -2.65
CA LEU A 567 27.99 -9.89 -2.33
C LEU A 567 28.93 -11.08 -2.33
N ASP A 568 29.93 -11.07 -3.21
CA ASP A 568 30.81 -12.19 -3.51
C ASP A 568 32.29 -11.74 -3.49
N ASN A 569 33.18 -12.54 -2.90
CA ASN A 569 34.61 -12.22 -2.90
C ASN A 569 35.32 -12.58 -4.20
N GLY A 570 34.56 -12.96 -5.25
CA GLY A 570 35.12 -13.34 -6.57
C GLY A 570 35.83 -14.69 -6.60
N ASN A 571 35.61 -15.52 -5.58
CA ASN A 571 36.35 -16.78 -5.38
C ASN A 571 37.88 -16.62 -5.37
N VAL A 572 38.37 -15.46 -4.95
CA VAL A 572 39.82 -15.12 -4.83
C VAL A 572 40.20 -14.95 -3.37
N THR A 573 41.45 -15.30 -3.06
CA THR A 573 42.01 -15.14 -1.70
C THR A 573 43.09 -14.08 -1.62
N THR A 574 43.40 -13.44 -2.76
CA THR A 574 44.44 -12.40 -2.87
C THR A 574 44.00 -11.12 -2.15
N GLU A 575 44.90 -10.54 -1.39
CA GLU A 575 44.72 -9.26 -0.72
C GLU A 575 44.57 -8.13 -1.74
N GLY A 576 43.66 -7.19 -1.46
CA GLY A 576 43.36 -6.06 -2.37
C GLY A 576 42.44 -6.41 -3.54
N SER A 577 42.01 -7.68 -3.67
CA SER A 577 41.05 -8.05 -4.72
C SER A 577 39.70 -7.39 -4.50
N SER A 578 39.08 -6.93 -5.59
CA SER A 578 37.75 -6.35 -5.54
C SER A 578 36.70 -7.37 -5.10
N VAL A 579 35.79 -6.94 -4.24
CA VAL A 579 34.53 -7.64 -3.95
C VAL A 579 33.54 -7.31 -5.05
N ILE A 580 32.85 -8.32 -5.54
CA ILE A 580 31.96 -8.24 -6.70
C ILE A 580 30.52 -8.57 -6.34
N GLN A 581 29.62 -8.38 -7.26
CA GLN A 581 28.29 -8.96 -7.21
C GLN A 581 28.17 -10.14 -8.18
N TYR A 582 27.58 -11.25 -7.73
CA TYR A 582 27.44 -12.46 -8.53
C TYR A 582 26.08 -13.13 -8.31
N THR A 583 25.62 -13.92 -9.29
CA THR A 583 24.36 -14.68 -9.15
C THR A 583 24.36 -15.47 -7.85
N SER A 584 23.29 -15.31 -7.06
CA SER A 584 23.18 -15.90 -5.73
C SER A 584 23.22 -17.44 -5.79
N ASN A 585 24.14 -18.03 -5.03
CA ASN A 585 24.33 -19.47 -4.90
C ASN A 585 24.70 -19.82 -3.44
N SER A 586 24.99 -21.09 -3.14
CA SER A 586 25.37 -21.56 -1.78
C SER A 586 26.87 -21.57 -1.52
N GLY A 587 27.69 -21.11 -2.46
CA GLY A 587 29.16 -21.14 -2.36
C GLY A 587 29.72 -20.26 -1.23
N THR A 588 30.89 -20.66 -0.70
CA THR A 588 31.58 -19.93 0.37
C THR A 588 32.00 -18.50 -0.01
N PRO A 589 32.25 -18.16 -1.30
CA PRO A 589 32.54 -16.79 -1.71
C PRO A 589 31.44 -15.77 -1.35
N GLN A 590 30.18 -16.24 -1.20
CA GLN A 590 29.03 -15.42 -0.86
C GLN A 590 28.64 -15.47 0.62
N GLN A 591 29.43 -16.16 1.43
CA GLN A 591 29.18 -16.30 2.88
C GLN A 591 30.11 -15.37 3.66
N TRP A 592 29.52 -14.56 4.52
CA TRP A 592 30.22 -13.56 5.31
C TRP A 592 29.93 -13.77 6.81
N SER A 593 30.97 -13.90 7.62
CA SER A 593 30.80 -13.79 9.06
C SER A 593 30.63 -12.32 9.43
N MET A 594 29.58 -11.99 10.17
CA MET A 594 29.29 -10.62 10.58
C MET A 594 29.39 -10.50 12.11
N THR A 595 30.41 -9.79 12.57
CA THR A 595 30.65 -9.59 14.00
C THR A 595 30.37 -8.13 14.36
N LYS A 596 29.45 -7.91 15.29
CA LYS A 596 29.17 -6.58 15.83
C LYS A 596 30.33 -6.12 16.71
N ILE A 597 30.83 -4.92 16.48
CA ILE A 597 32.01 -4.35 17.17
C ILE A 597 31.72 -2.99 17.83
N GLY A 598 30.53 -2.45 17.66
CA GLY A 598 30.09 -1.21 18.30
C GLY A 598 28.60 -0.95 18.12
#